data_5e3fac3c812b3e5c90d7c664ea76df62
#
_entry.id   5e3fac3c812b3e5c90d7c664ea76df62
#
_cell.length_a   1.000
_cell.length_b   1.000
_cell.length_c   1.000
_cell.angle_alpha   90.00
_cell.angle_beta   90.00
_cell.angle_gamma   90.00
#
_symmetry.space_group_name_H-M   'P 1'
#
loop_
_entity.id
_entity.type
_entity.pdbx_description
1 polymer ?
#
loop_
_entity_poly.entity_id
_entity_poly.type
_entity_poly.pdbx_seq_one_letter_code
_entity_poly.pdbx_strand_id
1 'polypeptide(L)'
;MTMGDRVAVLKDGLLQQVDTPRNLYDNPANAFVAGFIGSPAMNLLIAPVSGGKAKLGNYELSVPANAGSSVTVGIRPEGFTPTTSNGFDVLVEVVEELGADAYVYGKPVDPALKFANSGDEGAQVIVRWDPKNPPKPGSTISVAAIPTAVHLFNAADGERLDK
;
A
#
# COMPACT_ATOMS: atom_id res chain seq x y z
N MET A 1 -3.00 7.48 -17.15
CA MET A 1 -1.55 7.62 -17.44
C MET A 1 -1.29 7.60 -18.96
N THR A 2 -2.01 8.42 -19.69
CA THR A 2 -1.97 8.39 -21.16
C THR A 2 -1.37 9.65 -21.79
N MET A 3 -0.97 10.62 -20.99
CA MET A 3 -0.48 11.91 -21.49
C MET A 3 1.00 12.08 -21.20
N GLY A 4 1.79 12.26 -22.27
CA GLY A 4 3.21 12.55 -22.20
C GLY A 4 4.10 11.31 -22.12
N ASP A 5 5.31 11.44 -22.62
CA ASP A 5 6.33 10.40 -22.58
C ASP A 5 7.05 10.35 -21.23
N ARG A 6 7.13 11.49 -20.58
CA ARG A 6 7.73 11.64 -19.25
C ARG A 6 6.90 12.56 -18.39
N VAL A 7 6.87 12.26 -17.10
CA VAL A 7 6.13 13.03 -16.11
C VAL A 7 7.08 13.42 -14.97
N ALA A 8 6.99 14.67 -14.54
CA ALA A 8 7.71 15.18 -13.38
C ALA A 8 6.74 15.27 -12.20
N VAL A 9 7.11 14.68 -11.07
CA VAL A 9 6.34 14.76 -9.82
C VAL A 9 7.03 15.76 -8.91
N LEU A 10 6.27 16.78 -8.49
CA LEU A 10 6.76 17.88 -7.63
C LEU A 10 6.01 17.86 -6.30
N LYS A 11 6.72 18.17 -5.23
CA LYS A 11 6.14 18.39 -3.91
C LYS A 11 6.77 19.66 -3.32
N ASP A 12 5.94 20.62 -2.96
CA ASP A 12 6.37 21.91 -2.38
C ASP A 12 7.47 22.59 -3.22
N GLY A 13 7.34 22.52 -4.55
CA GLY A 13 8.29 23.09 -5.49
C GLY A 13 9.56 22.28 -5.71
N LEU A 14 9.72 21.15 -5.02
CA LEU A 14 10.89 20.28 -5.15
C LEU A 14 10.58 19.05 -6.01
N LEU A 15 11.47 18.79 -6.97
CA LEU A 15 11.33 17.65 -7.87
C LEU A 15 11.55 16.34 -7.09
N GLN A 16 10.57 15.43 -7.16
CA GLN A 16 10.63 14.13 -6.51
C GLN A 16 11.12 13.03 -7.46
N GLN A 17 10.58 13.02 -8.67
CA GLN A 17 10.97 12.05 -9.69
C GLN A 17 10.53 12.53 -11.07
N VAL A 18 11.34 12.27 -12.08
CA VAL A 18 10.99 12.44 -13.50
C VAL A 18 11.20 11.12 -14.20
N ASP A 19 10.15 10.59 -14.79
CA ASP A 19 10.24 9.29 -15.46
C ASP A 19 9.05 9.06 -16.39
N THR A 20 9.04 7.91 -17.06
CA THR A 20 7.85 7.47 -17.78
C THR A 20 6.71 7.20 -16.79
N PRO A 21 5.44 7.39 -17.21
CA PRO A 21 4.30 7.06 -16.34
C PRO A 21 4.37 5.65 -15.79
N ARG A 22 4.78 4.69 -16.60
CA ARG A 22 4.90 3.29 -16.18
C ARG A 22 5.94 3.12 -15.08
N ASN A 23 7.11 3.71 -15.24
CA ASN A 23 8.16 3.58 -14.24
C ASN A 23 7.84 4.31 -12.94
N LEU A 24 7.16 5.45 -13.01
CA LEU A 24 6.64 6.13 -11.81
C LEU A 24 5.69 5.24 -11.01
N TYR A 25 4.87 4.46 -11.72
CA TYR A 25 3.94 3.53 -11.10
C TYR A 25 4.65 2.31 -10.50
N ASP A 26 5.54 1.69 -11.27
CA ASP A 26 6.21 0.44 -10.88
C ASP A 26 7.36 0.66 -9.90
N ASN A 27 8.09 1.78 -10.04
CA ASN A 27 9.31 2.06 -9.29
C ASN A 27 9.32 3.48 -8.71
N PRO A 28 8.38 3.82 -7.82
CA PRO A 28 8.37 5.15 -7.22
C PRO A 28 9.64 5.35 -6.36
N ALA A 29 10.24 6.54 -6.47
CA ALA A 29 11.48 6.86 -5.78
C ALA A 29 11.28 7.06 -4.27
N ASN A 30 10.09 7.45 -3.86
CA ASN A 30 9.75 7.65 -2.45
C ASN A 30 8.26 7.45 -2.20
N ALA A 31 7.87 7.49 -0.93
CA ALA A 31 6.48 7.27 -0.51
C ALA A 31 5.52 8.31 -1.09
N PHE A 32 5.97 9.57 -1.25
CA PHE A 32 5.13 10.60 -1.83
C PHE A 32 4.74 10.28 -3.27
N VAL A 33 5.71 9.91 -4.10
CA VAL A 33 5.46 9.51 -5.49
C VAL A 33 4.54 8.29 -5.54
N ALA A 34 4.80 7.31 -4.68
CA ALA A 34 3.99 6.09 -4.59
C ALA A 34 2.52 6.36 -4.29
N GLY A 35 2.26 7.27 -3.35
CA GLY A 35 0.89 7.65 -2.99
C GLY A 35 0.22 8.61 -3.96
N PHE A 36 1.02 9.36 -4.73
CA PHE A 36 0.51 10.35 -5.68
C PHE A 36 0.15 9.73 -7.03
N ILE A 37 0.91 8.74 -7.48
CA ILE A 37 0.73 8.10 -8.78
C ILE A 37 -0.17 6.86 -8.65
N GLY A 38 -1.24 6.85 -9.42
CA GLY A 38 -2.18 5.74 -9.50
C GLY A 38 -3.56 6.09 -8.96
N SER A 39 -4.57 5.37 -9.45
CA SER A 39 -5.95 5.49 -8.99
C SER A 39 -6.59 4.10 -9.01
N PRO A 40 -6.92 3.49 -7.87
CA PRO A 40 -6.66 4.03 -6.52
C PRO A 40 -5.17 4.14 -6.17
N ALA A 41 -4.86 4.93 -5.15
CA ALA A 41 -3.49 5.14 -4.69
C ALA A 41 -2.90 3.89 -4.03
N MET A 42 -1.57 3.84 -3.94
CA MET A 42 -0.88 2.79 -3.17
C MET A 42 -1.25 2.88 -1.69
N ASN A 43 -1.50 1.72 -1.07
CA ASN A 43 -1.63 1.65 0.38
C ASN A 43 -0.25 1.85 1.01
N LEU A 44 -0.14 2.82 1.90
CA LEU A 44 1.10 3.14 2.61
C LEU A 44 0.84 3.00 4.11
N LEU A 45 1.35 1.91 4.69
CA LEU A 45 1.13 1.56 6.08
C LEU A 45 2.45 1.57 6.85
N ILE A 46 2.46 2.21 8.00
CA ILE A 46 3.62 2.19 8.90
C ILE A 46 3.52 0.93 9.76
N ALA A 47 4.50 0.05 9.62
CA ALA A 47 4.55 -1.21 10.34
C ALA A 47 5.74 -1.26 11.29
N PRO A 48 5.57 -1.83 12.49
CA PRO A 48 6.70 -2.02 13.40
C PRO A 48 7.66 -3.07 12.85
N VAL A 49 8.94 -2.89 13.11
CA VAL A 49 10.00 -3.80 12.70
C VAL A 49 10.63 -4.44 13.93
N SER A 50 10.74 -5.75 13.93
CA SER A 50 11.39 -6.51 14.99
C SER A 50 12.04 -7.76 14.39
N GLY A 51 13.30 -8.00 14.74
CA GLY A 51 14.04 -9.18 14.26
C GLY A 51 14.18 -9.25 12.74
N GLY A 52 14.31 -8.10 12.07
CA GLY A 52 14.44 -8.03 10.61
C GLY A 52 13.13 -8.25 9.85
N LYS A 53 12.00 -8.17 10.55
CA LYS A 53 10.67 -8.36 9.95
C LYS A 53 9.72 -7.23 10.32
N ALA A 54 8.93 -6.79 9.36
CA ALA A 54 7.80 -5.89 9.58
C ALA A 54 6.52 -6.70 9.72
N LYS A 55 5.62 -6.23 10.58
CA LYS A 55 4.33 -6.91 10.83
C LYS A 55 3.16 -6.05 10.40
N LEU A 56 2.31 -6.63 9.55
CA LEU A 56 0.99 -6.12 9.22
C LEU A 56 -0.04 -7.09 9.82
N GLY A 57 -0.40 -6.84 11.10
CA GLY A 57 -1.22 -7.81 11.83
C GLY A 57 -0.48 -9.14 11.99
N ASN A 58 -1.05 -10.22 11.51
CA ASN A 58 -0.42 -11.54 11.51
C ASN A 58 0.47 -11.80 10.30
N TYR A 59 0.48 -10.89 9.33
CA TYR A 59 1.32 -11.01 8.14
C TYR A 59 2.70 -10.41 8.41
N GLU A 60 3.74 -11.19 8.14
CA GLU A 60 5.13 -10.76 8.33
C GLU A 60 5.86 -10.70 6.99
N LEU A 61 6.72 -9.71 6.84
CA LEU A 61 7.60 -9.59 5.68
C LEU A 61 9.01 -9.21 6.11
N SER A 62 10.00 -9.72 5.37
CA SER A 62 11.41 -9.41 5.63
C SER A 62 11.73 -7.99 5.19
N VAL A 63 12.53 -7.29 5.97
CA VAL A 63 12.96 -5.92 5.68
C VAL A 63 14.48 -5.81 5.72
N PRO A 64 15.07 -4.84 5.00
CA PRO A 64 16.52 -4.63 5.06
C PRO A 64 16.98 -4.16 6.44
N ALA A 65 18.25 -4.37 6.74
CA ALA A 65 18.83 -4.01 8.03
C ALA A 65 18.76 -2.52 8.35
N ASN A 66 18.66 -1.67 7.33
CA ASN A 66 18.54 -0.21 7.49
C ASN A 66 17.11 0.29 7.67
N ALA A 67 16.15 -0.60 7.87
CA ALA A 67 14.73 -0.22 8.00
C ALA A 67 14.41 0.54 9.30
N GLY A 68 15.23 0.40 10.33
CA GLY A 68 14.97 1.03 11.63
C GLY A 68 13.93 0.27 12.46
N SER A 69 13.24 0.97 13.37
CA SER A 69 12.24 0.37 14.27
C SER A 69 10.84 0.31 13.66
N SER A 70 10.62 1.02 12.55
CA SER A 70 9.38 0.96 11.78
C SER A 70 9.70 1.23 10.31
N VAL A 71 8.81 0.80 9.43
CA VAL A 71 8.98 0.94 7.98
C VAL A 71 7.63 1.27 7.37
N THR A 72 7.62 2.06 6.31
CA THR A 72 6.43 2.26 5.50
C THR A 72 6.36 1.16 4.45
N VAL A 73 5.31 0.36 4.52
CA VAL A 73 5.05 -0.72 3.57
C VAL A 73 4.06 -0.21 2.54
N GLY A 74 4.46 -0.20 1.29
CA GLY A 74 3.63 0.21 0.16
C GLY A 74 3.16 -1.00 -0.63
N ILE A 75 1.84 -1.13 -0.79
CA ILE A 75 1.23 -2.21 -1.57
C ILE A 75 0.08 -1.62 -2.37
N ARG A 76 0.12 -1.78 -3.69
CA ARG A 76 -0.98 -1.36 -4.54
C ARG A 76 -2.20 -2.25 -4.32
N PRO A 77 -3.43 -1.77 -4.60
CA PRO A 77 -4.63 -2.59 -4.41
C PRO A 77 -4.57 -3.96 -5.07
N GLU A 78 -3.96 -4.08 -6.23
CA GLU A 78 -3.76 -5.35 -6.94
C GLU A 78 -2.60 -6.20 -6.40
N GLY A 79 -1.84 -5.67 -5.45
CA GLY A 79 -0.71 -6.38 -4.84
C GLY A 79 -1.09 -7.29 -3.68
N PHE A 80 -2.36 -7.35 -3.33
CA PHE A 80 -2.86 -8.26 -2.31
C PHE A 80 -3.48 -9.51 -2.92
N THR A 81 -3.43 -10.60 -2.17
CA THR A 81 -4.13 -11.84 -2.50
C THR A 81 -4.86 -12.36 -1.25
N PRO A 82 -6.07 -12.93 -1.39
CA PRO A 82 -6.75 -13.53 -0.24
C PRO A 82 -5.94 -14.66 0.37
N THR A 83 -6.00 -14.79 1.69
CA THR A 83 -5.33 -15.87 2.41
C THR A 83 -6.22 -16.39 3.53
N THR A 84 -5.97 -17.63 3.95
CA THR A 84 -6.68 -18.28 5.06
C THR A 84 -5.83 -18.37 6.33
N SER A 85 -4.55 -17.97 6.27
CA SER A 85 -3.64 -18.05 7.41
C SER A 85 -2.58 -16.95 7.37
N ASN A 86 -2.20 -16.46 8.54
CA ASN A 86 -1.13 -15.47 8.72
C ASN A 86 -1.31 -14.24 7.83
N GLY A 87 -2.55 -13.79 7.71
CA GLY A 87 -2.89 -12.68 6.85
C GLY A 87 -2.96 -11.34 7.57
N PHE A 88 -3.04 -10.32 6.76
CA PHE A 88 -3.36 -8.97 7.17
C PHE A 88 -4.89 -8.83 7.12
N ASP A 89 -5.51 -8.59 8.28
CA ASP A 89 -6.96 -8.54 8.40
C ASP A 89 -7.48 -7.13 8.20
N VAL A 90 -8.53 -7.02 7.39
CA VAL A 90 -9.16 -5.75 7.05
C VAL A 90 -10.66 -5.87 7.30
N LEU A 91 -11.20 -4.94 8.09
CA LEU A 91 -12.65 -4.80 8.28
C LEU A 91 -13.23 -4.06 7.07
N VAL A 92 -14.10 -4.74 6.33
CA VAL A 92 -14.70 -4.19 5.11
C VAL A 92 -15.74 -3.13 5.47
N GLU A 93 -15.59 -1.93 4.92
CA GLU A 93 -16.53 -0.83 5.12
C GLU A 93 -17.38 -0.61 3.87
N VAL A 94 -16.75 -0.55 2.70
CA VAL A 94 -17.42 -0.29 1.42
C VAL A 94 -16.83 -1.22 0.35
N VAL A 95 -17.66 -1.66 -0.57
CA VAL A 95 -17.23 -2.36 -1.78
C VAL A 95 -17.72 -1.58 -2.98
N GLU A 96 -16.81 -1.23 -3.88
CA GLU A 96 -17.12 -0.57 -5.13
C GLU A 96 -16.97 -1.56 -6.27
N GLU A 97 -18.06 -1.81 -6.98
CA GLU A 97 -18.08 -2.74 -8.12
C GLU A 97 -18.02 -1.93 -9.42
N LEU A 98 -16.98 -2.19 -10.22
CA LEU A 98 -16.72 -1.47 -11.47
C LEU A 98 -16.81 -2.38 -12.71
N GLY A 99 -17.64 -3.41 -12.64
CA GLY A 99 -17.82 -4.37 -13.72
C GLY A 99 -16.71 -5.42 -13.75
N ALA A 100 -15.59 -5.12 -14.40
CA ALA A 100 -14.48 -6.07 -14.52
C ALA A 100 -13.66 -6.20 -13.22
N ASP A 101 -13.73 -5.20 -12.36
CA ASP A 101 -12.98 -5.15 -11.09
C ASP A 101 -13.91 -4.75 -9.96
N ALA A 102 -13.53 -5.12 -8.74
CA ALA A 102 -14.10 -4.59 -7.52
C ALA A 102 -12.98 -4.09 -6.61
N TYR A 103 -13.26 -3.08 -5.82
CA TYR A 103 -12.35 -2.56 -4.81
C TYR A 103 -13.02 -2.61 -3.44
N VAL A 104 -12.29 -3.19 -2.49
CA VAL A 104 -12.70 -3.23 -1.09
C VAL A 104 -12.01 -2.09 -0.37
N TYR A 105 -12.79 -1.29 0.36
CA TYR A 105 -12.31 -0.21 1.21
C TYR A 105 -12.58 -0.60 2.65
N GLY A 106 -11.56 -0.57 3.48
CA GLY A 106 -11.72 -0.98 4.87
C GLY A 106 -10.62 -0.47 5.78
N LYS A 107 -10.68 -0.90 7.02
CA LYS A 107 -9.70 -0.51 8.05
C LYS A 107 -8.91 -1.72 8.51
N PRO A 108 -7.60 -1.54 8.81
CA PRO A 108 -6.85 -2.60 9.47
C PRO A 108 -7.53 -2.99 10.79
N VAL A 109 -7.64 -4.28 11.04
CA VAL A 109 -8.16 -4.76 12.33
C VAL A 109 -7.13 -4.51 13.44
N ASP A 110 -5.84 -4.60 13.11
CA ASP A 110 -4.77 -4.29 14.07
C ASP A 110 -4.69 -2.78 14.33
N PRO A 111 -4.98 -2.32 15.57
CA PRO A 111 -4.96 -0.89 15.88
C PRO A 111 -3.55 -0.28 15.92
N ALA A 112 -2.50 -1.10 15.92
CA ALA A 112 -1.12 -0.62 15.90
C ALA A 112 -0.69 -0.12 14.51
N LEU A 113 -1.42 -0.46 13.45
CA LEU A 113 -1.10 -0.04 12.09
C LEU A 113 -1.63 1.36 11.80
N LYS A 114 -0.76 2.20 11.26
CA LYS A 114 -1.07 3.58 10.90
C LYS A 114 -0.80 3.83 9.43
N PHE A 115 -1.48 4.82 8.88
CA PHE A 115 -1.25 5.25 7.49
C PHE A 115 -0.16 6.32 7.46
N ALA A 116 0.73 6.21 6.47
CA ALA A 116 1.89 7.08 6.36
C ALA A 116 1.57 8.49 5.82
N ASN A 117 0.50 8.61 5.03
CA ASN A 117 0.24 9.81 4.21
C ASN A 117 -1.07 10.52 4.49
N SER A 118 -1.76 10.18 5.57
CA SER A 118 -3.02 10.83 5.92
C SER A 118 -3.21 10.92 7.41
N GLY A 119 -3.99 11.88 7.84
CA GLY A 119 -4.55 11.87 9.18
C GLY A 119 -5.38 10.61 9.39
N ASP A 120 -5.49 10.17 10.63
CA ASP A 120 -6.11 8.88 10.95
C ASP A 120 -7.60 8.79 10.60
N GLU A 121 -8.26 9.93 10.44
CA GLU A 121 -9.69 9.96 10.10
C GLU A 121 -9.92 9.73 8.62
N GLY A 122 -10.69 8.69 8.29
CA GLY A 122 -11.12 8.40 6.94
C GLY A 122 -10.12 7.65 6.07
N ALA A 123 -8.91 7.38 6.58
CA ALA A 123 -7.93 6.59 5.83
C ALA A 123 -8.38 5.13 5.76
N GLN A 124 -8.29 4.53 4.57
CA GLN A 124 -8.74 3.17 4.32
C GLN A 124 -7.70 2.39 3.55
N VAL A 125 -7.63 1.08 3.84
CA VAL A 125 -6.92 0.12 2.99
C VAL A 125 -7.79 -0.17 1.78
N ILE A 126 -7.19 -0.19 0.61
CA ILE A 126 -7.88 -0.47 -0.65
C ILE A 126 -7.32 -1.77 -1.24
N VAL A 127 -8.19 -2.74 -1.43
CA VAL A 127 -7.82 -4.05 -1.96
C VAL A 127 -8.64 -4.32 -3.21
N ARG A 128 -7.97 -4.69 -4.30
CA ARG A 128 -8.67 -5.17 -5.50
C ARG A 128 -9.21 -6.56 -5.24
N TRP A 129 -10.45 -6.79 -5.65
CA TRP A 129 -11.17 -8.03 -5.34
C TRP A 129 -11.85 -8.60 -6.58
N ASP A 130 -12.18 -9.89 -6.53
CA ASP A 130 -12.97 -10.54 -7.58
C ASP A 130 -14.41 -10.00 -7.54
N PRO A 131 -14.88 -9.35 -8.62
CA PRO A 131 -16.23 -8.79 -8.64
C PRO A 131 -17.35 -9.84 -8.59
N LYS A 132 -17.01 -11.11 -8.84
CA LYS A 132 -17.99 -12.20 -8.79
C LYS A 132 -18.32 -12.64 -7.36
N ASN A 133 -17.41 -12.39 -6.43
CA ASN A 133 -17.56 -12.78 -5.02
C ASN A 133 -17.14 -11.65 -4.09
N PRO A 134 -17.82 -10.48 -4.13
CA PRO A 134 -17.45 -9.37 -3.27
C PRO A 134 -17.73 -9.71 -1.80
N PRO A 135 -16.85 -9.30 -0.87
CA PRO A 135 -17.15 -9.45 0.54
C PRO A 135 -18.25 -8.49 0.96
N LYS A 136 -18.97 -8.83 2.02
CA LYS A 136 -20.03 -7.97 2.54
C LYS A 136 -19.45 -6.89 3.46
N PRO A 137 -19.95 -5.64 3.38
CA PRO A 137 -19.63 -4.63 4.41
C PRO A 137 -19.90 -5.16 5.82
N GLY A 138 -18.97 -4.88 6.73
CA GLY A 138 -19.02 -5.39 8.10
C GLY A 138 -18.31 -6.74 8.28
N SER A 139 -17.97 -7.44 7.21
CA SER A 139 -17.16 -8.66 7.30
C SER A 139 -15.68 -8.33 7.37
N THR A 140 -14.87 -9.32 7.76
CA THR A 140 -13.41 -9.21 7.79
C THR A 140 -12.82 -10.07 6.69
N ILE A 141 -11.95 -9.48 5.89
CA ILE A 141 -11.13 -10.21 4.90
C ILE A 141 -9.71 -10.36 5.41
N SER A 142 -9.04 -11.42 5.02
CA SER A 142 -7.63 -11.63 5.33
C SER A 142 -6.85 -11.74 4.02
N VAL A 143 -5.81 -10.93 3.89
CA VAL A 143 -5.01 -10.83 2.67
C VAL A 143 -3.53 -10.95 2.99
N ALA A 144 -2.77 -11.41 2.00
CA ALA A 144 -1.32 -11.41 2.02
C ALA A 144 -0.81 -10.56 0.85
N ALA A 145 0.38 -10.02 0.97
CA ALA A 145 1.01 -9.32 -0.13
C ALA A 145 1.64 -10.30 -1.12
N ILE A 146 1.49 -10.01 -2.40
CA ILE A 146 2.30 -10.67 -3.41
C ILE A 146 3.75 -10.17 -3.21
N PRO A 147 4.74 -11.06 -2.98
CA PRO A 147 6.10 -10.61 -2.58
C PRO A 147 6.74 -9.61 -3.54
N THR A 148 6.52 -9.74 -4.83
CA THR A 148 7.06 -8.82 -5.84
C THR A 148 6.32 -7.49 -5.93
N ALA A 149 5.18 -7.36 -5.25
CA ALA A 149 4.37 -6.15 -5.24
C ALA A 149 4.59 -5.27 -4.01
N VAL A 150 5.49 -5.65 -3.10
CA VAL A 150 5.78 -4.89 -1.89
C VAL A 150 6.86 -3.85 -2.16
N HIS A 151 6.62 -2.63 -1.73
CA HIS A 151 7.59 -1.53 -1.75
C HIS A 151 7.87 -1.09 -0.31
N LEU A 152 9.13 -0.86 0.01
CA LEU A 152 9.54 -0.46 1.35
C LEU A 152 10.16 0.94 1.33
N PHE A 153 9.69 1.78 2.24
CA PHE A 153 10.16 3.16 2.39
C PHE A 153 10.53 3.43 3.83
N ASN A 154 11.50 4.32 4.02
CA ASN A 154 11.86 4.80 5.35
C ASN A 154 10.67 5.52 5.98
N ALA A 155 10.30 5.15 7.20
CA ALA A 155 9.13 5.73 7.88
C ALA A 155 9.32 7.21 8.25
N ALA A 156 10.57 7.66 8.42
CA ALA A 156 10.86 9.04 8.80
C ALA A 156 10.89 10.00 7.62
N ASP A 157 11.56 9.65 6.51
CA ASP A 157 11.76 10.55 5.37
C ASP A 157 11.06 10.11 4.07
N GLY A 158 10.50 8.90 4.04
CA GLY A 158 9.80 8.37 2.87
C GLY A 158 10.71 7.86 1.76
N GLU A 159 12.01 7.86 1.94
CA GLU A 159 12.95 7.39 0.94
C GLU A 159 12.85 5.87 0.74
N ARG A 160 13.03 5.43 -0.49
CA ARG A 160 12.93 4.01 -0.82
C ARG A 160 14.08 3.21 -0.22
N LEU A 161 13.76 2.07 0.41
CA LEU A 161 14.73 1.17 1.06
C LEU A 161 15.11 -0.03 0.19
N ASP A 162 14.22 -0.49 -0.67
CA ASP A 162 14.34 -1.76 -1.41
C ASP A 162 14.72 -1.53 -2.88
N LYS A 163 15.79 -0.78 -3.12
CA LYS A 163 16.30 -0.55 -4.49
C LYS A 163 17.03 -1.77 -5.02
#